data_552dcc18d68a0de9fa2327ca04ca1dba
#
_entry.id   552dcc18d68a0de9fa2327ca04ca1dba
#
_cell.length_a   1.000
_cell.length_b   1.000
_cell.length_c   1.000
_cell.angle_alpha   90.00
_cell.angle_beta   90.00
_cell.angle_gamma   90.00
#
_symmetry.space_group_name_H-M   'P 1'
#
loop_
_entity.id
_entity.type
_entity.pdbx_description
1 polymer ?
#
loop_
_entity_poly.entity_id
_entity_poly.type
_entity_poly.pdbx_seq_one_letter_code
_entity_poly.pdbx_strand_id
1 'polypeptide(L)'
;MQTSELINIGSDTLKRKSIESHRLDSEIILSHVLNTSREKLLISENKVSKENIIKFKSLISRRLYNEPIAYIINRKEFMSENFFVDKNSLIPRPETELLIEPIKRLFEKKSLFFLDIGVGSGCIMFSILKELKNSKGIGVDICKKTIFNAKINLKKLKIVNRAKLLCRPFEEVFNKKFDLIVSNPPYVVKREINRLSNDVKKFEPKQALDGGNDGLDVIKKLFTSLEVFSNLMEF
;
A
#
# COMPACT_ATOMS: atom_id res chain seq x y z
N MET A 1 -33.59 -1.96 8.63
CA MET A 1 -33.02 -2.64 7.47
C MET A 1 -32.04 -3.65 7.98
N GLN A 2 -32.06 -4.85 7.47
CA GLN A 2 -31.15 -5.92 7.89
C GLN A 2 -29.82 -5.83 7.11
N THR A 3 -28.79 -6.51 7.62
CA THR A 3 -27.46 -6.53 6.99
C THR A 3 -27.49 -7.10 5.58
N SER A 4 -28.21 -8.21 5.36
CA SER A 4 -28.36 -8.84 4.04
C SER A 4 -29.05 -7.93 3.02
N GLU A 5 -30.11 -7.23 3.43
CA GLU A 5 -30.81 -6.26 2.59
C GLU A 5 -29.89 -5.13 2.12
N LEU A 6 -29.08 -4.58 3.05
CA LEU A 6 -28.12 -3.52 2.72
C LEU A 6 -27.03 -3.99 1.76
N ILE A 7 -26.49 -5.20 1.98
CA ILE A 7 -25.51 -5.80 1.08
C ILE A 7 -26.10 -5.91 -0.32
N ASN A 8 -27.33 -6.39 -0.46
CA ASN A 8 -27.98 -6.54 -1.75
C ASN A 8 -28.19 -5.18 -2.44
N ILE A 9 -28.69 -4.17 -1.71
CA ILE A 9 -28.87 -2.81 -2.23
C ILE A 9 -27.52 -2.22 -2.73
N GLY A 10 -26.48 -2.34 -1.94
CA GLY A 10 -25.14 -1.86 -2.32
C GLY A 10 -24.60 -2.60 -3.55
N SER A 11 -24.71 -3.94 -3.53
CA SER A 11 -24.32 -4.80 -4.64
C SER A 11 -25.03 -4.43 -5.95
N ASP A 12 -26.36 -4.32 -5.94
CA ASP A 12 -27.15 -3.97 -7.11
C ASP A 12 -26.80 -2.56 -7.64
N THR A 13 -26.58 -1.64 -6.71
CA THR A 13 -26.17 -0.26 -7.04
C THR A 13 -24.83 -0.24 -7.78
N LEU A 14 -23.82 -0.99 -7.29
CA LEU A 14 -22.50 -1.09 -7.92
C LEU A 14 -22.55 -1.88 -9.24
N LYS A 15 -23.37 -2.95 -9.31
CA LYS A 15 -23.55 -3.77 -10.52
C LYS A 15 -24.06 -2.94 -11.69
N ARG A 16 -25.00 -1.99 -11.48
CA ARG A 16 -25.51 -1.08 -12.51
C ARG A 16 -24.43 -0.19 -13.13
N LYS A 17 -23.27 -0.03 -12.49
CA LYS A 17 -22.08 0.67 -12.98
C LYS A 17 -20.99 -0.28 -13.48
N SER A 18 -21.35 -1.54 -13.73
CA SER A 18 -20.43 -2.59 -14.22
C SER A 18 -19.18 -2.78 -13.36
N ILE A 19 -19.32 -2.62 -12.03
CA ILE A 19 -18.25 -2.94 -11.09
C ILE A 19 -18.31 -4.45 -10.84
N GLU A 20 -17.34 -5.19 -11.34
CA GLU A 20 -17.31 -6.66 -11.28
C GLU A 20 -17.33 -7.18 -9.83
N SER A 21 -16.57 -6.53 -8.94
CA SER A 21 -16.49 -6.87 -7.51
C SER A 21 -17.68 -6.39 -6.68
N HIS A 22 -18.80 -6.01 -7.31
CA HIS A 22 -19.95 -5.32 -6.67
C HIS A 22 -20.41 -5.95 -5.36
N ARG A 23 -20.55 -7.28 -5.29
CA ARG A 23 -20.98 -8.00 -4.10
C ARG A 23 -19.93 -7.93 -2.99
N LEU A 24 -18.69 -8.26 -3.32
CA LEU A 24 -17.56 -8.21 -2.39
C LEU A 24 -17.33 -6.80 -1.85
N ASP A 25 -17.38 -5.79 -2.72
CA ASP A 25 -17.22 -4.39 -2.35
C ASP A 25 -18.29 -3.94 -1.37
N SER A 26 -19.54 -4.32 -1.63
CA SER A 26 -20.68 -4.04 -0.71
C SER A 26 -20.46 -4.67 0.66
N GLU A 27 -20.06 -5.94 0.72
CA GLU A 27 -19.78 -6.66 1.96
C GLU A 27 -18.62 -6.01 2.75
N ILE A 28 -17.53 -5.67 2.08
CA ILE A 28 -16.36 -5.01 2.69
C ILE A 28 -16.75 -3.63 3.26
N ILE A 29 -17.50 -2.83 2.50
CA ILE A 29 -17.93 -1.50 2.95
C ILE A 29 -18.85 -1.63 4.17
N LEU A 30 -19.80 -2.56 4.15
CA LEU A 30 -20.72 -2.72 5.30
C LEU A 30 -19.98 -3.24 6.53
N SER A 31 -19.08 -4.21 6.38
CA SER A 31 -18.25 -4.71 7.48
C SER A 31 -17.40 -3.59 8.10
N HIS A 32 -16.84 -2.70 7.26
CA HIS A 32 -16.11 -1.53 7.72
C HIS A 32 -17.00 -0.55 8.49
N VAL A 33 -18.21 -0.27 7.99
CA VAL A 33 -19.15 0.64 8.66
C VAL A 33 -19.58 0.11 10.03
N LEU A 34 -19.79 -1.21 10.12
CA LEU A 34 -20.20 -1.88 11.36
C LEU A 34 -19.05 -2.27 12.28
N ASN A 35 -17.80 -1.97 11.86
CA ASN A 35 -16.60 -2.35 12.59
C ASN A 35 -16.56 -3.84 12.97
N THR A 36 -16.93 -4.70 12.03
CA THR A 36 -16.94 -6.16 12.19
C THR A 36 -16.14 -6.85 11.09
N SER A 37 -15.82 -8.13 11.25
CA SER A 37 -15.22 -8.88 10.15
C SER A 37 -16.28 -9.28 9.11
N ARG A 38 -15.87 -9.47 7.86
CA ARG A 38 -16.74 -9.88 6.77
C ARG A 38 -17.40 -11.24 7.06
N GLU A 39 -16.67 -12.18 7.63
CA GLU A 39 -17.14 -13.50 8.02
C GLU A 39 -18.30 -13.39 9.03
N LYS A 40 -18.10 -12.60 10.10
CA LYS A 40 -19.15 -12.34 11.10
C LYS A 40 -20.37 -11.67 10.48
N LEU A 41 -20.16 -10.72 9.57
CA LEU A 41 -21.24 -10.05 8.87
C LEU A 41 -22.10 -11.03 8.05
N LEU A 42 -21.49 -12.03 7.43
CA LEU A 42 -22.18 -12.99 6.55
C LEU A 42 -22.93 -14.09 7.30
N ILE A 43 -22.49 -14.43 8.52
CA ILE A 43 -23.15 -15.47 9.33
C ILE A 43 -24.17 -14.92 10.34
N SER A 44 -24.24 -13.60 10.51
CA SER A 44 -25.12 -12.96 11.50
C SER A 44 -26.02 -11.93 10.85
N GLU A 45 -27.32 -12.14 10.96
CA GLU A 45 -28.31 -11.16 10.50
C GLU A 45 -28.59 -10.15 11.60
N ASN A 46 -28.28 -8.87 11.35
CA ASN A 46 -28.40 -7.81 12.32
C ASN A 46 -29.16 -6.61 11.77
N LYS A 47 -29.93 -5.96 12.64
CA LYS A 47 -30.58 -4.69 12.31
C LYS A 47 -29.57 -3.55 12.34
N VAL A 48 -29.43 -2.82 11.23
CA VAL A 48 -28.50 -1.72 11.07
C VAL A 48 -29.17 -0.39 11.45
N SER A 49 -28.45 0.44 12.22
CA SER A 49 -28.93 1.77 12.63
C SER A 49 -29.07 2.71 11.42
N LYS A 50 -29.94 3.73 11.55
CA LYS A 50 -30.11 4.76 10.51
C LYS A 50 -28.79 5.47 10.15
N GLU A 51 -27.98 5.77 11.14
CA GLU A 51 -26.68 6.42 10.97
C GLU A 51 -25.73 5.55 10.11
N ASN A 52 -25.61 4.28 10.43
CA ASN A 52 -24.77 3.34 9.68
C ASN A 52 -25.29 3.11 8.25
N ILE A 53 -26.61 3.14 8.04
CA ILE A 53 -27.18 3.09 6.68
C ILE A 53 -26.76 4.31 5.87
N ILE A 54 -26.79 5.51 6.44
CA ILE A 54 -26.37 6.75 5.76
C ILE A 54 -24.87 6.66 5.42
N LYS A 55 -24.05 6.24 6.39
CA LYS A 55 -22.61 6.07 6.19
C LYS A 55 -22.31 5.05 5.10
N PHE A 56 -22.97 3.90 5.14
CA PHE A 56 -22.82 2.86 4.11
C PHE A 56 -23.14 3.41 2.71
N LYS A 57 -24.30 4.05 2.53
CA LYS A 57 -24.70 4.64 1.25
C LYS A 57 -23.70 5.69 0.74
N SER A 58 -23.14 6.50 1.63
CA SER A 58 -22.10 7.47 1.29
C SER A 58 -20.83 6.79 0.76
N LEU A 59 -20.39 5.70 1.39
CA LEU A 59 -19.21 4.95 0.94
C LEU A 59 -19.48 4.19 -0.37
N ILE A 60 -20.67 3.62 -0.56
CA ILE A 60 -21.11 3.04 -1.84
C ILE A 60 -21.08 4.11 -2.95
N SER A 61 -21.51 5.34 -2.67
CA SER A 61 -21.44 6.44 -3.64
C SER A 61 -19.99 6.73 -4.05
N ARG A 62 -19.03 6.75 -3.13
CA ARG A 62 -17.60 6.90 -3.46
C ARG A 62 -17.13 5.78 -4.40
N ARG A 63 -17.53 4.53 -4.14
CA ARG A 63 -17.17 3.39 -4.99
C ARG A 63 -17.78 3.47 -6.40
N LEU A 64 -18.99 4.04 -6.55
CA LEU A 64 -19.59 4.31 -7.86
C LEU A 64 -18.75 5.23 -8.75
N TYR A 65 -17.91 6.10 -8.17
CA TYR A 65 -16.95 6.93 -8.89
C TYR A 65 -15.61 6.24 -9.13
N ASN A 66 -15.55 4.90 -8.91
CA ASN A 66 -14.37 4.06 -9.03
C ASN A 66 -13.28 4.34 -7.98
N GLU A 67 -13.62 4.97 -6.84
CA GLU A 67 -12.64 5.08 -5.76
C GLU A 67 -12.25 3.68 -5.26
N PRO A 68 -10.94 3.35 -5.13
CA PRO A 68 -10.50 2.05 -4.67
C PRO A 68 -11.06 1.70 -3.29
N ILE A 69 -11.50 0.46 -3.10
CA ILE A 69 -11.98 -0.01 -1.78
C ILE A 69 -10.95 0.26 -0.69
N ALA A 70 -9.67 0.04 -0.95
CA ALA A 70 -8.59 0.27 0.00
C ALA A 70 -8.56 1.72 0.52
N TYR A 71 -8.86 2.70 -0.33
CA TYR A 71 -8.93 4.11 0.08
C TYR A 71 -10.25 4.45 0.78
N ILE A 72 -11.35 3.83 0.36
CA ILE A 72 -12.66 4.01 1.02
C ILE A 72 -12.61 3.57 2.49
N ILE A 73 -11.96 2.42 2.76
CA ILE A 73 -11.85 1.87 4.12
C ILE A 73 -10.51 2.21 4.81
N ASN A 74 -9.62 2.95 4.13
CA ASN A 74 -8.27 3.31 4.57
C ASN A 74 -7.45 2.10 5.04
N ARG A 75 -7.59 0.98 4.36
CA ARG A 75 -6.94 -0.28 4.73
C ARG A 75 -6.64 -1.15 3.53
N LYS A 76 -5.43 -1.71 3.49
CA LYS A 76 -5.02 -2.78 2.58
C LYS A 76 -4.23 -3.82 3.36
N GLU A 77 -4.60 -5.08 3.19
CA GLU A 77 -3.82 -6.20 3.71
C GLU A 77 -2.60 -6.45 2.85
N PHE A 78 -1.47 -6.74 3.49
CA PHE A 78 -0.19 -7.14 2.88
C PHE A 78 0.57 -7.97 3.90
N MET A 79 1.04 -9.17 3.53
CA MET A 79 1.70 -10.12 4.43
C MET A 79 0.91 -10.33 5.75
N SER A 80 -0.40 -10.57 5.63
CA SER A 80 -1.35 -10.74 6.76
C SER A 80 -1.43 -9.57 7.74
N GLU A 81 -0.82 -8.42 7.43
CA GLU A 81 -0.89 -7.20 8.22
C GLU A 81 -1.75 -6.13 7.53
N ASN A 82 -2.49 -5.37 8.32
CA ASN A 82 -3.35 -4.31 7.79
C ASN A 82 -2.61 -2.97 7.75
N PHE A 83 -2.31 -2.48 6.56
CA PHE A 83 -1.69 -1.17 6.32
C PHE A 83 -2.74 -0.08 6.11
N PHE A 84 -2.54 1.06 6.74
CA PHE A 84 -3.25 2.29 6.41
C PHE A 84 -2.79 2.78 5.04
N VAL A 85 -3.74 3.09 4.17
CA VAL A 85 -3.51 3.66 2.84
C VAL A 85 -4.55 4.73 2.54
N ASP A 86 -4.15 5.75 1.81
CA ASP A 86 -5.02 6.77 1.23
C ASP A 86 -4.47 7.21 -0.14
N LYS A 87 -5.09 8.17 -0.78
CA LYS A 87 -4.71 8.70 -2.10
C LYS A 87 -3.27 9.25 -2.21
N ASN A 88 -2.51 9.28 -1.12
CA ASN A 88 -1.13 9.77 -1.11
C ASN A 88 -0.10 8.64 -1.15
N SER A 89 -0.51 7.39 -1.07
CA SER A 89 0.39 6.23 -1.17
C SER A 89 -0.16 5.19 -2.14
N LEU A 90 0.72 4.55 -2.90
CA LEU A 90 0.35 3.41 -3.75
C LEU A 90 -0.32 2.34 -2.89
N ILE A 91 -1.38 1.72 -3.41
CA ILE A 91 -2.00 0.57 -2.76
C ILE A 91 -1.05 -0.63 -2.88
N PRO A 92 -0.63 -1.27 -1.76
CA PRO A 92 0.21 -2.46 -1.81
C PRO A 92 -0.33 -3.53 -2.75
N ARG A 93 0.54 -4.05 -3.63
CA ARG A 93 0.18 -5.08 -4.62
C ARG A 93 0.53 -6.46 -4.08
N PRO A 94 -0.31 -7.48 -4.30
CA PRO A 94 -0.03 -8.86 -3.85
C PRO A 94 1.28 -9.40 -4.41
N GLU A 95 1.63 -9.08 -5.65
CA GLU A 95 2.86 -9.53 -6.30
C GLU A 95 4.12 -9.03 -5.57
N THR A 96 4.02 -7.90 -4.88
CA THR A 96 5.12 -7.34 -4.09
C THR A 96 5.45 -8.18 -2.85
N GLU A 97 4.51 -9.02 -2.37
CA GLU A 97 4.74 -9.96 -1.28
C GLU A 97 5.81 -11.01 -1.62
N LEU A 98 5.98 -11.32 -2.91
CA LEU A 98 6.99 -12.25 -3.40
C LEU A 98 8.43 -11.83 -3.07
N LEU A 99 8.68 -10.57 -2.76
CA LEU A 99 9.99 -10.08 -2.34
C LEU A 99 10.37 -10.53 -0.92
N ILE A 100 9.40 -10.78 -0.05
CA ILE A 100 9.64 -10.94 1.38
C ILE A 100 10.30 -12.28 1.70
N GLU A 101 9.80 -13.38 1.12
CA GLU A 101 10.31 -14.71 1.41
C GLU A 101 11.78 -14.94 0.98
N PRO A 102 12.23 -14.53 -0.23
CA PRO A 102 13.65 -14.59 -0.58
C PRO A 102 14.55 -13.78 0.36
N ILE A 103 14.12 -12.58 0.76
CA ILE A 103 14.88 -11.74 1.70
C ILE A 103 14.99 -12.44 3.05
N LYS A 104 13.88 -13.01 3.55
CA LYS A 104 13.87 -13.76 4.80
C LYS A 104 14.89 -14.92 4.75
N ARG A 105 14.85 -15.74 3.71
CA ARG A 105 15.78 -16.89 3.55
C ARG A 105 17.25 -16.47 3.53
N LEU A 106 17.57 -15.38 2.84
CA LEU A 106 18.95 -14.89 2.73
C LEU A 106 19.51 -14.34 4.05
N PHE A 107 18.65 -13.77 4.89
CA PHE A 107 19.04 -13.04 6.10
C PHE A 107 18.49 -13.60 7.41
N GLU A 108 17.84 -14.77 7.42
CA GLU A 108 17.18 -15.34 8.60
C GLU A 108 18.08 -15.42 9.84
N LYS A 109 19.38 -15.75 9.62
CA LYS A 109 20.37 -15.90 10.70
C LYS A 109 21.26 -14.67 10.91
N LYS A 110 20.97 -13.56 10.24
CA LYS A 110 21.80 -12.35 10.24
C LYS A 110 21.00 -11.14 10.72
N SER A 111 21.69 -10.19 11.33
CA SER A 111 21.15 -8.84 11.53
C SER A 111 21.29 -8.07 10.21
N LEU A 112 20.19 -7.57 9.68
CA LEU A 112 20.14 -6.85 8.41
C LEU A 112 19.97 -5.36 8.66
N PHE A 113 20.82 -4.53 8.04
CA PHE A 113 20.61 -3.09 7.95
C PHE A 113 20.31 -2.73 6.49
N PHE A 114 19.10 -2.25 6.19
CA PHE A 114 18.65 -2.11 4.82
C PHE A 114 17.98 -0.75 4.52
N LEU A 115 17.92 -0.43 3.22
CA LEU A 115 17.26 0.75 2.68
C LEU A 115 16.06 0.33 1.83
N ASP A 116 14.89 0.93 2.09
CA ASP A 116 13.69 0.84 1.25
C ASP A 116 13.49 2.16 0.52
N ILE A 117 13.67 2.16 -0.81
CA ILE A 117 13.57 3.33 -1.67
C ILE A 117 12.17 3.41 -2.27
N GLY A 118 11.49 4.55 -2.06
CA GLY A 118 10.07 4.69 -2.39
C GLY A 118 9.21 3.94 -1.38
N VAL A 119 9.45 4.15 -0.08
CA VAL A 119 8.86 3.35 1.00
C VAL A 119 7.32 3.29 0.97
N GLY A 120 6.65 4.25 0.36
CA GLY A 120 5.20 4.24 0.21
C GLY A 120 4.46 4.14 1.53
N SER A 121 3.58 3.18 1.65
CA SER A 121 2.87 2.85 2.91
C SER A 121 3.78 2.19 3.95
N GLY A 122 5.00 1.79 3.59
CA GLY A 122 5.92 1.01 4.40
C GLY A 122 5.71 -0.50 4.31
N CYS A 123 4.88 -0.98 3.41
CA CYS A 123 4.49 -2.40 3.38
C CYS A 123 5.68 -3.34 3.19
N ILE A 124 6.65 -3.04 2.31
CA ILE A 124 7.85 -3.86 2.12
C ILE A 124 8.73 -3.80 3.37
N MET A 125 9.14 -2.57 3.75
CA MET A 125 10.04 -2.35 4.88
C MET A 125 9.53 -3.00 6.16
N PHE A 126 8.27 -2.78 6.49
CA PHE A 126 7.73 -3.23 7.78
C PHE A 126 7.49 -4.73 7.79
N SER A 127 7.17 -5.35 6.65
CA SER A 127 7.08 -6.80 6.53
C SER A 127 8.46 -7.46 6.70
N ILE A 128 9.52 -6.91 6.09
CA ILE A 128 10.89 -7.38 6.34
C ILE A 128 11.24 -7.29 7.83
N LEU A 129 10.94 -6.16 8.49
CA LEU A 129 11.21 -5.97 9.91
C LEU A 129 10.36 -6.87 10.81
N LYS A 130 9.19 -7.29 10.39
CA LYS A 130 8.35 -8.26 11.11
C LYS A 130 8.95 -9.66 11.07
N GLU A 131 9.44 -10.08 9.90
CA GLU A 131 10.08 -11.39 9.71
C GLU A 131 11.48 -11.43 10.35
N LEU A 132 12.30 -10.40 10.16
CA LEU A 132 13.68 -10.33 10.64
C LEU A 132 13.79 -9.43 11.89
N LYS A 133 13.51 -10.00 13.06
CA LYS A 133 13.35 -9.24 14.31
C LYS A 133 14.59 -8.47 14.78
N ASN A 134 15.80 -8.92 14.41
CA ASN A 134 17.07 -8.27 14.76
C ASN A 134 17.52 -7.22 13.76
N SER A 135 16.75 -7.00 12.68
CA SER A 135 17.09 -6.10 11.61
C SER A 135 16.60 -4.68 11.85
N LYS A 136 17.26 -3.72 11.19
CA LYS A 136 16.91 -2.30 11.18
C LYS A 136 16.85 -1.80 9.73
N GLY A 137 16.02 -0.80 9.47
CA GLY A 137 15.90 -0.25 8.14
C GLY A 137 15.70 1.27 8.11
N ILE A 138 16.07 1.85 6.98
CA ILE A 138 15.72 3.23 6.61
C ILE A 138 14.76 3.17 5.44
N GLY A 139 13.63 3.85 5.53
CA GLY A 139 12.71 4.05 4.41
C GLY A 139 12.75 5.49 3.94
N VAL A 140 12.87 5.70 2.65
CA VAL A 140 12.87 7.03 2.04
C VAL A 140 11.74 7.20 1.04
N ASP A 141 11.15 8.38 1.01
CA ASP A 141 10.18 8.80 0.02
C ASP A 141 10.28 10.32 -0.16
N ILE A 142 10.07 10.81 -1.36
CA ILE A 142 10.11 12.25 -1.66
C ILE A 142 8.82 12.95 -1.23
N CYS A 143 7.73 12.22 -1.04
CA CYS A 143 6.41 12.77 -0.70
C CYS A 143 6.18 12.78 0.81
N LYS A 144 6.07 13.97 1.40
CA LYS A 144 5.82 14.16 2.83
C LYS A 144 4.52 13.47 3.31
N LYS A 145 3.48 13.47 2.46
CA LYS A 145 2.18 12.84 2.80
C LYS A 145 2.30 11.33 2.82
N THR A 146 3.06 10.74 1.90
CA THR A 146 3.37 9.32 1.88
C THR A 146 4.13 8.89 3.14
N ILE A 147 5.17 9.66 3.52
CA ILE A 147 5.90 9.42 4.79
C ILE A 147 4.97 9.52 6.01
N PHE A 148 3.98 10.40 5.98
CA PHE A 148 2.98 10.47 7.06
C PHE A 148 2.16 9.17 7.17
N ASN A 149 1.72 8.59 6.05
CA ASN A 149 1.03 7.29 6.02
C ASN A 149 1.93 6.17 6.56
N ALA A 150 3.18 6.12 6.12
CA ALA A 150 4.15 5.15 6.65
C ALA A 150 4.35 5.30 8.16
N LYS A 151 4.38 6.52 8.71
CA LYS A 151 4.47 6.75 10.16
C LYS A 151 3.25 6.23 10.94
N ILE A 152 2.04 6.30 10.36
CA ILE A 152 0.84 5.69 10.95
C ILE A 152 1.05 4.17 11.07
N ASN A 153 1.47 3.53 9.98
CA ASN A 153 1.71 2.10 9.92
C ASN A 153 2.85 1.66 10.85
N LEU A 154 3.94 2.42 10.89
CA LEU A 154 5.07 2.19 11.78
C LEU A 154 4.64 2.09 13.25
N LYS A 155 3.81 3.05 13.70
CA LYS A 155 3.27 3.06 15.07
C LYS A 155 2.33 1.88 15.31
N LYS A 156 1.42 1.60 14.36
CA LYS A 156 0.45 0.51 14.45
C LYS A 156 1.13 -0.85 14.58
N LEU A 157 2.21 -1.09 13.85
CA LEU A 157 2.97 -2.33 13.86
C LEU A 157 4.01 -2.43 15.01
N LYS A 158 4.13 -1.40 15.85
CA LYS A 158 5.00 -1.37 17.04
C LYS A 158 6.49 -1.64 16.75
N ILE A 159 7.00 -1.18 15.61
CA ILE A 159 8.41 -1.38 15.16
C ILE A 159 9.22 -0.06 15.13
N VAL A 160 8.79 0.95 15.86
CA VAL A 160 9.34 2.32 15.84
C VAL A 160 10.86 2.35 16.09
N ASN A 161 11.38 1.50 16.97
CA ASN A 161 12.81 1.49 17.35
C ASN A 161 13.72 0.86 16.26
N ARG A 162 13.15 0.23 15.23
CA ARG A 162 13.90 -0.48 14.19
C ARG A 162 13.78 0.14 12.81
N ALA A 163 12.91 1.13 12.64
CA ALA A 163 12.65 1.77 11.36
C ALA A 163 12.83 3.29 11.46
N LYS A 164 13.59 3.86 10.53
CA LYS A 164 13.74 5.31 10.36
C LYS A 164 13.10 5.71 9.03
N LEU A 165 12.20 6.70 9.05
CA LEU A 165 11.52 7.21 7.85
C LEU A 165 12.03 8.63 7.54
N LEU A 166 12.49 8.84 6.31
CA LEU A 166 13.05 10.11 5.84
C LEU A 166 12.27 10.61 4.61
N CYS A 167 11.91 11.89 4.64
CA CYS A 167 11.30 12.56 3.49
C CYS A 167 12.39 13.29 2.72
N ARG A 168 13.02 12.60 1.76
CA ARG A 168 14.10 13.13 0.92
C ARG A 168 14.37 12.22 -0.29
N PRO A 169 15.08 12.72 -1.31
CA PRO A 169 15.62 11.90 -2.38
C PRO A 169 16.53 10.79 -1.83
N PHE A 170 16.54 9.65 -2.50
CA PHE A 170 17.33 8.50 -2.04
C PHE A 170 18.83 8.72 -2.19
N GLU A 171 19.26 9.56 -3.11
CA GLU A 171 20.66 9.92 -3.33
C GLU A 171 21.32 10.55 -2.09
N GLU A 172 20.52 11.21 -1.25
CA GLU A 172 21.01 11.84 -0.02
C GLU A 172 21.25 10.87 1.14
N VAL A 173 20.97 9.56 0.97
CA VAL A 173 21.13 8.56 2.03
C VAL A 173 22.23 7.53 1.75
N PHE A 174 22.86 7.57 0.59
CA PHE A 174 23.94 6.66 0.21
C PHE A 174 25.27 6.89 0.95
N ASN A 175 25.31 7.73 1.96
CA ASN A 175 26.46 7.87 2.84
C ASN A 175 26.61 6.77 3.90
N LYS A 176 25.80 5.70 3.82
CA LYS A 176 25.77 4.56 4.76
C LYS A 176 25.88 3.25 4.01
N LYS A 177 26.59 2.29 4.61
CA LYS A 177 26.61 0.91 4.10
C LYS A 177 25.31 0.21 4.46
N PHE A 178 24.69 -0.42 3.47
CA PHE A 178 23.50 -1.25 3.63
C PHE A 178 23.81 -2.68 3.19
N ASP A 179 23.27 -3.66 3.92
CA ASP A 179 23.37 -5.08 3.55
C ASP A 179 22.39 -5.43 2.42
N LEU A 180 21.31 -4.65 2.28
CA LEU A 180 20.29 -4.81 1.25
C LEU A 180 19.68 -3.46 0.89
N ILE A 181 19.41 -3.26 -0.38
CA ILE A 181 18.56 -2.17 -0.88
C ILE A 181 17.37 -2.80 -1.56
N VAL A 182 16.17 -2.37 -1.20
CA VAL A 182 14.90 -2.83 -1.77
C VAL A 182 14.11 -1.63 -2.30
N SER A 183 13.40 -1.83 -3.41
CA SER A 183 12.54 -0.82 -4.00
C SER A 183 11.44 -1.46 -4.83
N ASN A 184 10.26 -0.87 -4.83
CA ASN A 184 9.23 -1.06 -5.84
C ASN A 184 9.02 0.29 -6.55
N PRO A 185 9.91 0.67 -7.48
CA PRO A 185 9.86 1.97 -8.12
C PRO A 185 8.71 2.06 -9.11
N PRO A 186 8.27 3.27 -9.52
CA PRO A 186 7.33 3.43 -10.61
C PRO A 186 7.93 2.91 -11.93
N TYR A 187 7.16 2.09 -12.65
CA TYR A 187 7.58 1.40 -13.88
C TYR A 187 6.54 1.45 -15.01
N VAL A 188 5.43 2.14 -14.81
CA VAL A 188 4.42 2.26 -15.87
C VAL A 188 4.89 3.26 -16.92
N VAL A 189 4.89 2.83 -18.19
CA VAL A 189 5.21 3.70 -19.32
C VAL A 189 4.23 4.86 -19.35
N LYS A 190 4.73 6.09 -19.41
CA LYS A 190 3.93 7.32 -19.25
C LYS A 190 2.69 7.36 -20.15
N ARG A 191 2.80 6.94 -21.43
CA ARG A 191 1.68 6.88 -22.38
C ARG A 191 0.62 5.84 -22.00
N GLU A 192 0.96 4.83 -21.20
CA GLU A 192 0.08 3.74 -20.80
C GLU A 192 -0.71 4.03 -19.52
N ILE A 193 -0.32 5.06 -18.75
CA ILE A 193 -1.03 5.47 -17.53
C ILE A 193 -2.53 5.71 -17.81
N ASN A 194 -2.85 6.30 -18.96
CA ASN A 194 -4.25 6.56 -19.36
C ASN A 194 -5.04 5.29 -19.70
N ARG A 195 -4.36 4.16 -19.97
CA ARG A 195 -4.97 2.86 -20.25
C ARG A 195 -5.24 2.03 -18.99
N LEU A 196 -4.67 2.43 -17.86
CA LEU A 196 -4.93 1.78 -16.59
C LEU A 196 -6.40 1.85 -16.21
N SER A 197 -6.84 0.96 -15.34
CA SER A 197 -8.20 0.97 -14.81
C SER A 197 -8.55 2.31 -14.16
N ASN A 198 -9.85 2.63 -14.13
CA ASN A 198 -10.30 3.93 -13.64
C ASN A 198 -9.97 4.20 -12.18
N ASP A 199 -9.92 3.18 -11.36
CA ASP A 199 -9.55 3.26 -9.95
C ASP A 199 -8.06 3.63 -9.78
N VAL A 200 -7.17 3.04 -10.58
CA VAL A 200 -5.74 3.35 -10.54
C VAL A 200 -5.47 4.75 -11.09
N LYS A 201 -5.84 5.01 -12.36
CA LYS A 201 -5.45 6.27 -13.03
C LYS A 201 -6.05 7.53 -12.44
N LYS A 202 -7.22 7.44 -11.77
CA LYS A 202 -7.91 8.60 -11.20
C LYS A 202 -7.55 8.85 -9.74
N PHE A 203 -7.18 7.82 -8.99
CA PHE A 203 -7.07 7.90 -7.54
C PHE A 203 -5.68 7.65 -7.02
N GLU A 204 -4.89 6.77 -7.66
CA GLU A 204 -3.54 6.52 -7.19
C GLU A 204 -2.57 7.63 -7.60
N PRO A 205 -1.53 7.92 -6.77
CA PRO A 205 -0.62 9.01 -7.06
C PRO A 205 0.18 8.73 -8.34
N LYS A 206 0.05 9.59 -9.35
CA LYS A 206 0.75 9.45 -10.64
C LYS A 206 2.25 9.26 -10.48
N GLN A 207 2.85 9.95 -9.52
CA GLN A 207 4.26 9.88 -9.21
C GLN A 207 4.72 8.47 -8.78
N ALA A 208 3.82 7.68 -8.21
CA ALA A 208 4.10 6.29 -7.82
C ALA A 208 3.86 5.29 -8.99
N LEU A 209 3.37 5.75 -10.13
CA LEU A 209 3.08 4.93 -11.31
C LEU A 209 4.05 5.24 -12.46
N ASP A 210 4.35 6.53 -12.70
CA ASP A 210 5.06 7.03 -13.89
C ASP A 210 6.54 6.66 -13.87
N GLY A 211 6.91 5.64 -14.65
CA GLY A 211 8.30 5.22 -14.87
C GLY A 211 9.00 5.93 -16.02
N GLY A 212 8.37 6.98 -16.59
CA GLY A 212 8.94 7.73 -17.71
C GLY A 212 8.57 7.18 -19.09
N ASN A 213 9.35 7.56 -20.09
CA ASN A 213 9.00 7.27 -21.48
C ASN A 213 9.03 5.78 -21.82
N ASP A 214 9.95 5.03 -21.26
CA ASP A 214 10.09 3.57 -21.46
C ASP A 214 9.77 2.74 -20.20
N GLY A 215 9.32 3.40 -19.11
CA GLY A 215 9.03 2.76 -17.82
C GLY A 215 10.27 2.51 -16.97
N LEU A 216 11.47 2.91 -17.41
CA LEU A 216 12.73 2.58 -16.77
C LEU A 216 13.47 3.79 -16.20
N ASP A 217 12.95 5.01 -16.32
CA ASP A 217 13.67 6.22 -15.93
C ASP A 217 14.12 6.19 -14.46
N VAL A 218 13.23 5.81 -13.55
CA VAL A 218 13.54 5.72 -12.13
C VAL A 218 14.49 4.55 -11.85
N ILE A 219 14.31 3.42 -12.53
CA ILE A 219 15.16 2.24 -12.39
C ILE A 219 16.59 2.54 -12.84
N LYS A 220 16.76 3.18 -14.00
CA LYS A 220 18.08 3.62 -14.50
C LYS A 220 18.76 4.56 -13.52
N LYS A 221 18.00 5.54 -12.99
CA LYS A 221 18.51 6.47 -11.99
C LYS A 221 18.97 5.76 -10.70
N LEU A 222 18.22 4.74 -10.25
CA LEU A 222 18.62 3.92 -9.11
C LEU A 222 19.97 3.22 -9.37
N PHE A 223 20.11 2.53 -10.52
CA PHE A 223 21.33 1.81 -10.85
C PHE A 223 22.54 2.74 -10.97
N THR A 224 22.42 3.85 -11.70
CA THR A 224 23.51 4.84 -11.82
C THR A 224 23.94 5.38 -10.44
N SER A 225 22.99 5.65 -9.56
CA SER A 225 23.31 6.13 -8.21
C SER A 225 23.99 5.06 -7.36
N LEU A 226 23.61 3.79 -7.51
CA LEU A 226 24.24 2.66 -6.81
C LEU A 226 25.66 2.40 -7.30
N GLU A 227 25.93 2.51 -8.60
CA GLU A 227 27.28 2.38 -9.19
C GLU A 227 28.24 3.47 -8.65
N VAL A 228 27.78 4.72 -8.63
CA VAL A 228 28.57 5.84 -8.05
C VAL A 228 28.85 5.57 -6.57
N PHE A 229 27.89 5.06 -5.83
CA PHE A 229 28.03 4.75 -4.42
C PHE A 229 29.01 3.59 -4.17
N SER A 230 28.93 2.49 -4.93
CA SER A 230 29.86 1.36 -4.80
C SER A 230 31.30 1.79 -5.06
N ASN A 231 31.55 2.59 -6.10
CA ASN A 231 32.88 3.10 -6.44
C ASN A 231 33.46 4.02 -5.35
N LEU A 232 32.61 4.76 -4.60
CA LEU A 232 33.06 5.60 -3.47
C LEU A 232 33.40 4.79 -2.20
N MET A 233 33.04 3.51 -2.16
CA MET A 233 33.25 2.64 -0.99
C MET A 233 34.41 1.68 -1.13
N GLU A 234 35.08 1.64 -2.31
CA GLU A 234 36.28 0.85 -2.57
C GLU A 234 37.59 1.59 -2.19
N PHE A 235 37.53 2.76 -1.53
CA PHE A 235 38.68 3.54 -1.04
C PHE A 235 38.70 3.61 0.48
#